data_7b7e2e3d28f25fd9a01a8efb5d239b8e
#
_entry.id   7b7e2e3d28f25fd9a01a8efb5d239b8e
#
_cell.length_a   1.000
_cell.length_b   1.000
_cell.length_c   1.000
_cell.angle_alpha   90.00
_cell.angle_beta   90.00
_cell.angle_gamma   90.00
#
_symmetry.space_group_name_H-M   'P 1'
#
loop_
_entity.id
_entity.type
_entity.pdbx_description
1 polymer ?
#
loop_
_entity_poly.entity_id
_entity_poly.type
_entity_poly.pdbx_seq_one_letter_code
_entity_poly.pdbx_strand_id
1 'polypeptide(L)'
;DAATLQQVPAQYRPQHGRWIGIAARSTVFVYNPAKISEAQLPHSLMDLAKPEWKGRWAASPSGADFQAIVSAMLALKGEQATLDWLKAMKTNFVAYKGNSTVMKAVNAGQIDGGVIYHYYRFVDQSKTGENSKNTQLYYFKHQDPGAFVSISGGGVLASSKHKAQAQAFIK
;
A
#
# COMPACT_ATOMS: atom_id res chain seq x y z
N ASP A 1 27.36 -4.82 -5.55
CA ASP A 1 28.60 -4.09 -5.31
C ASP A 1 28.31 -2.70 -4.73
N ALA A 2 29.34 -2.00 -4.25
CA ALA A 2 29.18 -0.69 -3.61
C ALA A 2 28.61 0.38 -4.55
N ALA A 3 28.98 0.35 -5.83
CA ALA A 3 28.50 1.32 -6.81
C ALA A 3 27.00 1.19 -7.06
N THR A 4 26.48 -0.04 -7.13
CA THR A 4 25.04 -0.30 -7.25
C THR A 4 24.28 0.19 -6.00
N LEU A 5 24.82 -0.06 -4.80
CA LEU A 5 24.22 0.41 -3.55
C LEU A 5 24.13 1.94 -3.47
N GLN A 6 25.14 2.66 -4.01
CA GLN A 6 25.18 4.12 -4.00
C GLN A 6 24.13 4.78 -4.92
N GLN A 7 23.58 4.06 -5.90
CA GLN A 7 22.53 4.56 -6.80
C GLN A 7 21.17 4.69 -6.09
N VAL A 8 20.98 4.03 -4.94
CA VAL A 8 19.73 4.05 -4.20
C VAL A 8 19.90 4.88 -2.92
N PRO A 9 18.95 5.79 -2.60
CA PRO A 9 19.00 6.56 -1.36
C PRO A 9 19.16 5.68 -0.12
N ALA A 10 19.90 6.16 0.88
CA ALA A 10 20.26 5.39 2.07
C ALA A 10 19.05 4.78 2.79
N GLN A 11 17.92 5.46 2.80
CA GLN A 11 16.68 5.02 3.41
C GLN A 11 16.04 3.79 2.74
N TYR A 12 16.43 3.47 1.51
CA TYR A 12 15.89 2.36 0.73
C TYR A 12 16.89 1.22 0.53
N ARG A 13 17.95 1.20 1.32
CA ARG A 13 18.95 0.14 1.33
C ARG A 13 19.32 -0.25 2.76
N PRO A 14 19.53 -1.55 3.09
CA PRO A 14 19.95 -1.94 4.42
C PRO A 14 21.42 -1.61 4.66
N GLN A 15 21.77 -1.34 5.90
CA GLN A 15 23.15 -1.04 6.30
C GLN A 15 24.15 -2.17 5.94
N HIS A 16 23.70 -3.42 5.99
CA HIS A 16 24.53 -4.59 5.64
C HIS A 16 24.73 -4.82 4.14
N GLY A 17 24.08 -4.04 3.25
CA GLY A 17 24.29 -4.08 1.80
C GLY A 17 23.93 -5.39 1.07
N ARG A 18 23.11 -6.26 1.68
CA ARG A 18 22.79 -7.58 1.13
C ARG A 18 21.64 -7.57 0.10
N TRP A 19 20.88 -6.50 0.06
CA TRP A 19 19.83 -6.26 -0.92
C TRP A 19 19.77 -4.77 -1.25
N ILE A 20 19.01 -4.40 -2.25
CA ILE A 20 18.82 -3.02 -2.69
C ILE A 20 17.33 -2.78 -2.97
N GLY A 21 16.84 -1.59 -2.64
CA GLY A 21 15.48 -1.18 -3.01
C GLY A 21 15.37 -0.96 -4.51
N ILE A 22 14.30 -1.49 -5.13
CA ILE A 22 14.04 -1.37 -6.56
C ILE A 22 12.85 -0.47 -6.84
N ALA A 23 11.75 -0.63 -6.07
CA ALA A 23 10.53 0.13 -6.26
C ALA A 23 9.84 0.43 -4.94
N ALA A 24 9.36 1.66 -4.81
CA ALA A 24 8.57 2.12 -3.68
C ALA A 24 7.06 2.08 -4.01
N ARG A 25 6.24 1.67 -3.06
CA ARG A 25 4.79 1.57 -3.18
C ARG A 25 4.14 2.29 -2.01
N SER A 26 3.54 3.43 -2.28
CA SER A 26 2.82 4.19 -1.25
C SER A 26 1.45 3.57 -0.97
N THR A 27 1.11 3.41 0.29
CA THR A 27 -0.26 3.18 0.72
C THR A 27 -1.09 4.40 0.38
N VAL A 28 -2.32 4.19 -0.08
CA VAL A 28 -3.26 5.25 -0.41
C VAL A 28 -4.68 4.82 -0.05
N PHE A 29 -5.55 5.81 0.14
CA PHE A 29 -6.98 5.60 0.09
C PHE A 29 -7.47 5.97 -1.32
N VAL A 30 -7.82 4.96 -2.12
CA VAL A 30 -8.50 5.17 -3.41
C VAL A 30 -9.96 5.46 -3.13
N TYR A 31 -10.52 6.49 -3.75
CA TYR A 31 -11.91 6.87 -3.53
C TYR A 31 -12.61 7.31 -4.82
N ASN A 32 -13.93 7.24 -4.81
CA ASN A 32 -14.76 7.76 -5.87
C ASN A 32 -15.23 9.18 -5.49
N PRO A 33 -14.81 10.24 -6.20
CA PRO A 33 -15.17 11.62 -5.84
C PRO A 33 -16.67 11.93 -6.00
N ALA A 34 -17.43 11.10 -6.70
CA ALA A 34 -18.88 11.21 -6.73
C ALA A 34 -19.58 10.66 -5.47
N LYS A 35 -18.84 9.91 -4.63
CA LYS A 35 -19.34 9.28 -3.39
C LYS A 35 -18.81 9.94 -2.13
N ILE A 36 -17.56 10.43 -2.16
CA ILE A 36 -16.89 11.06 -1.03
C ILE A 36 -16.27 12.38 -1.49
N SER A 37 -16.64 13.49 -0.88
CA SER A 37 -15.96 14.77 -1.07
C SER A 37 -14.61 14.78 -0.35
N GLU A 38 -13.71 15.67 -0.74
CA GLU A 38 -12.39 15.83 -0.09
C GLU A 38 -12.49 16.11 1.41
N ALA A 39 -13.51 16.87 1.83
CA ALA A 39 -13.75 17.18 3.25
C ALA A 39 -14.18 15.95 4.08
N GLN A 40 -14.63 14.88 3.44
CA GLN A 40 -15.06 13.64 4.09
C GLN A 40 -13.99 12.56 4.08
N LEU A 41 -12.82 12.82 3.47
CA LEU A 41 -11.73 11.85 3.43
C LEU A 41 -11.18 11.54 4.83
N PRO A 42 -10.72 10.31 5.07
CA PRO A 42 -10.12 9.96 6.35
C PRO A 42 -8.78 10.70 6.51
N HIS A 43 -8.58 11.42 7.60
CA HIS A 43 -7.31 12.09 7.89
C HIS A 43 -6.21 11.10 8.31
N SER A 44 -6.62 9.96 8.87
CA SER A 44 -5.76 8.85 9.32
C SER A 44 -6.33 7.51 8.87
N LEU A 45 -5.45 6.54 8.65
CA LEU A 45 -5.86 5.14 8.48
C LEU A 45 -6.68 4.65 9.70
N MET A 46 -6.38 5.20 10.89
CA MET A 46 -7.10 4.87 12.12
C MET A 46 -8.57 5.31 12.07
N ASP A 47 -8.92 6.34 11.32
CA ASP A 47 -10.30 6.84 11.19
C ASP A 47 -11.25 5.79 10.57
N LEU A 48 -10.72 4.88 9.75
CA LEU A 48 -11.51 3.83 9.10
C LEU A 48 -12.12 2.83 10.10
N ALA A 49 -11.68 2.85 11.37
CA ALA A 49 -12.29 2.13 12.47
C ALA A 49 -13.56 2.80 13.03
N LYS A 50 -13.79 4.07 12.73
CA LYS A 50 -14.93 4.83 13.25
C LYS A 50 -16.25 4.36 12.63
N PRO A 51 -17.39 4.49 13.36
CA PRO A 51 -18.69 3.99 12.89
C PRO A 51 -19.17 4.57 11.57
N GLU A 52 -18.82 5.84 11.26
CA GLU A 52 -19.18 6.51 10.00
C GLU A 52 -18.59 5.84 8.75
N TRP A 53 -17.57 4.98 8.93
CA TRP A 53 -16.93 4.22 7.85
C TRP A 53 -17.51 2.83 7.63
N LYS A 54 -18.52 2.44 8.40
CA LYS A 54 -19.14 1.12 8.28
C LYS A 54 -19.74 0.90 6.90
N GLY A 55 -19.25 -0.12 6.19
CA GLY A 55 -19.70 -0.50 4.84
C GLY A 55 -19.27 0.46 3.72
N ARG A 56 -18.41 1.45 4.02
CA ARG A 56 -18.03 2.49 3.07
C ARG A 56 -16.64 2.33 2.49
N TRP A 57 -15.83 1.43 3.01
CA TRP A 57 -14.48 1.20 2.52
C TRP A 57 -14.13 -0.28 2.38
N ALA A 58 -13.16 -0.56 1.55
CA ALA A 58 -12.74 -1.91 1.20
C ALA A 58 -11.23 -2.10 1.33
N ALA A 59 -10.83 -3.36 1.51
CA ALA A 59 -9.43 -3.78 1.48
C ALA A 59 -9.32 -5.24 1.03
N SER A 60 -8.08 -5.69 0.77
CA SER A 60 -7.73 -7.08 0.51
C SER A 60 -6.97 -7.66 1.71
N PRO A 61 -7.66 -8.18 2.74
CA PRO A 61 -7.06 -8.53 4.03
C PRO A 61 -6.12 -9.73 3.97
N SER A 62 -6.28 -10.61 2.99
CA SER A 62 -5.43 -11.79 2.79
C SER A 62 -4.15 -11.50 2.00
N GLY A 63 -3.96 -10.27 1.53
CA GLY A 63 -2.81 -9.88 0.73
C GLY A 63 -1.59 -9.48 1.56
N ALA A 64 -0.40 -9.75 1.04
CA ALA A 64 0.87 -9.34 1.65
C ALA A 64 0.97 -7.80 1.81
N ASP A 65 0.38 -7.05 0.89
CA ASP A 65 0.34 -5.59 0.92
C ASP A 65 -0.39 -5.09 2.18
N PHE A 66 -1.56 -5.66 2.47
CA PHE A 66 -2.32 -5.29 3.65
C PHE A 66 -1.63 -5.72 4.95
N GLN A 67 -1.01 -6.90 4.97
CA GLN A 67 -0.21 -7.37 6.11
C GLN A 67 0.95 -6.40 6.41
N ALA A 68 1.63 -5.88 5.39
CA ALA A 68 2.71 -4.91 5.57
C ALA A 68 2.20 -3.58 6.17
N ILE A 69 1.01 -3.10 5.74
CA ILE A 69 0.37 -1.90 6.30
C ILE A 69 0.03 -2.10 7.78
N VAL A 70 -0.54 -3.27 8.13
CA VAL A 70 -0.84 -3.61 9.53
C VAL A 70 0.43 -3.74 10.37
N SER A 71 1.51 -4.28 9.80
CA SER A 71 2.81 -4.34 10.49
C SER A 71 3.39 -2.95 10.77
N ALA A 72 3.23 -2.01 9.83
CA ALA A 72 3.60 -0.61 10.05
C ALA A 72 2.74 0.04 11.15
N MET A 73 1.43 -0.24 11.16
CA MET A 73 0.53 0.22 12.22
C MET A 73 0.97 -0.33 13.59
N LEU A 74 1.30 -1.61 13.66
CA LEU A 74 1.80 -2.25 14.89
C LEU A 74 3.06 -1.56 15.42
N ALA A 75 4.01 -1.26 14.54
CA ALA A 75 5.24 -0.57 14.89
C ALA A 75 5.01 0.87 15.37
N LEU A 76 4.05 1.59 14.79
CA LEU A 76 3.80 3.01 15.08
C LEU A 76 2.81 3.25 16.22
N LYS A 77 1.84 2.37 16.41
CA LYS A 77 0.71 2.55 17.36
C LYS A 77 0.70 1.52 18.48
N GLY A 78 1.51 0.47 18.39
CA GLY A 78 1.56 -0.61 19.35
C GLY A 78 0.46 -1.66 19.18
N GLU A 79 0.58 -2.74 19.96
CA GLU A 79 -0.25 -3.94 19.81
C GLU A 79 -1.73 -3.68 20.09
N GLN A 80 -2.04 -3.04 21.24
CA GLN A 80 -3.43 -2.83 21.64
C GLN A 80 -4.21 -1.97 20.65
N ALA A 81 -3.65 -0.83 20.23
CA ALA A 81 -4.31 0.05 19.26
C ALA A 81 -4.52 -0.63 17.90
N THR A 82 -3.54 -1.44 17.46
CA THR A 82 -3.64 -2.21 16.21
C THR A 82 -4.72 -3.28 16.32
N LEU A 83 -4.77 -4.01 17.43
CA LEU A 83 -5.79 -5.04 17.66
C LEU A 83 -7.20 -4.44 17.67
N ASP A 84 -7.39 -3.32 18.36
CA ASP A 84 -8.69 -2.64 18.43
C ASP A 84 -9.12 -2.12 17.06
N TRP A 85 -8.19 -1.57 16.28
CA TRP A 85 -8.44 -1.17 14.90
C TRP A 85 -8.85 -2.37 14.03
N LEU A 86 -8.16 -3.51 14.12
CA LEU A 86 -8.49 -4.72 13.37
C LEU A 86 -9.87 -5.29 13.74
N LYS A 87 -10.25 -5.23 15.02
CA LYS A 87 -11.59 -5.64 15.48
C LYS A 87 -12.67 -4.73 14.88
N ALA A 88 -12.47 -3.42 14.92
CA ALA A 88 -13.39 -2.45 14.33
C ALA A 88 -13.44 -2.58 12.80
N MET A 89 -12.30 -2.75 12.16
CA MET A 89 -12.18 -3.00 10.74
C MET A 89 -13.04 -4.20 10.31
N LYS A 90 -12.99 -5.32 11.04
CA LYS A 90 -13.79 -6.53 10.74
C LYS A 90 -15.28 -6.22 10.58
N THR A 91 -15.78 -5.22 11.29
CA THR A 91 -17.18 -4.77 11.24
C THR A 91 -17.43 -3.72 10.16
N ASN A 92 -16.43 -2.87 9.88
CA ASN A 92 -16.60 -1.67 9.07
C ASN A 92 -16.27 -1.88 7.60
N PHE A 93 -15.32 -2.77 7.26
CA PHE A 93 -14.82 -2.89 5.89
C PHE A 93 -15.56 -3.95 5.07
N VAL A 94 -15.42 -3.85 3.76
CA VAL A 94 -15.83 -4.88 2.80
C VAL A 94 -14.58 -5.58 2.26
N ALA A 95 -14.51 -6.90 2.42
CA ALA A 95 -13.38 -7.69 1.97
C ALA A 95 -13.47 -7.98 0.47
N TYR A 96 -12.38 -7.70 -0.24
CA TYR A 96 -12.19 -8.11 -1.63
C TYR A 96 -10.94 -8.97 -1.79
N LYS A 97 -10.93 -9.80 -2.83
CA LYS A 97 -9.76 -10.61 -3.18
C LYS A 97 -8.88 -9.83 -4.16
N GLY A 98 -7.88 -9.14 -3.64
CA GLY A 98 -6.90 -8.36 -4.41
C GLY A 98 -7.21 -6.87 -4.54
N ASN A 99 -6.15 -6.06 -4.56
CA ASN A 99 -6.25 -4.59 -4.60
C ASN A 99 -6.83 -4.07 -5.93
N SER A 100 -6.58 -4.75 -7.04
CA SER A 100 -7.21 -4.41 -8.34
C SER A 100 -8.72 -4.53 -8.27
N THR A 101 -9.25 -5.52 -7.54
CA THR A 101 -10.70 -5.70 -7.37
C THR A 101 -11.28 -4.62 -6.48
N VAL A 102 -10.55 -4.20 -5.41
CA VAL A 102 -10.93 -3.04 -4.59
C VAL A 102 -11.05 -1.80 -5.49
N MET A 103 -10.03 -1.50 -6.29
CA MET A 103 -10.05 -0.34 -7.19
C MET A 103 -11.21 -0.38 -8.19
N LYS A 104 -11.48 -1.54 -8.80
CA LYS A 104 -12.62 -1.71 -9.73
C LYS A 104 -13.96 -1.46 -9.04
N ALA A 105 -14.15 -1.95 -7.82
CA ALA A 105 -15.38 -1.73 -7.05
C ALA A 105 -15.58 -0.25 -6.70
N VAL A 106 -14.52 0.47 -6.33
CA VAL A 106 -14.55 1.91 -6.10
C VAL A 106 -14.87 2.66 -7.39
N ASN A 107 -14.22 2.31 -8.49
CA ASN A 107 -14.45 2.91 -9.81
C ASN A 107 -15.91 2.74 -10.29
N ALA A 108 -16.49 1.58 -10.02
CA ALA A 108 -17.88 1.27 -10.34
C ALA A 108 -18.91 1.90 -9.37
N GLY A 109 -18.46 2.57 -8.31
CA GLY A 109 -19.31 3.16 -7.28
C GLY A 109 -20.02 2.14 -6.37
N GLN A 110 -19.53 0.88 -6.34
CA GLN A 110 -20.06 -0.17 -5.46
C GLN A 110 -19.64 0.04 -4.00
N ILE A 111 -18.49 0.68 -3.79
CA ILE A 111 -17.95 1.07 -2.49
C ILE A 111 -17.37 2.49 -2.61
N ASP A 112 -17.43 3.26 -1.54
CA ASP A 112 -17.01 4.66 -1.57
C ASP A 112 -15.50 4.84 -1.72
N GLY A 113 -14.70 3.99 -1.02
CA GLY A 113 -13.25 4.02 -1.08
C GLY A 113 -12.59 2.71 -0.66
N GLY A 114 -11.26 2.70 -0.64
CA GLY A 114 -10.52 1.51 -0.25
C GLY A 114 -9.03 1.76 -0.02
N VAL A 115 -8.40 0.87 0.73
CA VAL A 115 -6.96 0.90 1.02
C VAL A 115 -6.24 -0.02 0.04
N ILE A 116 -5.36 0.57 -0.77
CA ILE A 116 -4.54 -0.12 -1.76
C ILE A 116 -3.15 0.52 -1.84
N TYR A 117 -2.28 0.03 -2.69
CA TYR A 117 -1.08 0.75 -3.11
C TYR A 117 -1.36 1.59 -4.36
N HIS A 118 -0.71 2.76 -4.43
CA HIS A 118 -0.93 3.77 -5.48
C HIS A 118 -0.76 3.24 -6.91
N TYR A 119 0.20 2.34 -7.13
CA TYR A 119 0.57 1.87 -8.46
C TYR A 119 -0.54 1.13 -9.20
N TYR A 120 -1.49 0.53 -8.49
CA TYR A 120 -2.63 -0.16 -9.14
C TYR A 120 -3.42 0.78 -10.06
N ARG A 121 -3.64 2.01 -9.63
CA ARG A 121 -4.30 3.03 -10.44
C ARG A 121 -3.47 3.44 -11.65
N PHE A 122 -2.18 3.70 -11.47
CA PHE A 122 -1.30 4.11 -12.56
C PHE A 122 -1.08 3.01 -13.60
N VAL A 123 -0.97 1.75 -13.17
CA VAL A 123 -0.91 0.60 -14.09
C VAL A 123 -2.20 0.45 -14.91
N ASP A 124 -3.37 0.67 -14.33
CA ASP A 124 -4.62 0.66 -15.09
C ASP A 124 -4.67 1.81 -16.09
N GLN A 125 -4.31 3.02 -15.65
CA GLN A 125 -4.29 4.21 -16.51
C GLN A 125 -3.27 4.12 -17.66
N SER A 126 -2.15 3.46 -17.45
CA SER A 126 -1.16 3.23 -18.52
C SER A 126 -1.64 2.26 -19.60
N LYS A 127 -2.72 1.52 -19.35
CA LYS A 127 -3.35 0.59 -20.30
C LYS A 127 -4.60 1.22 -20.93
N THR A 128 -5.71 1.14 -20.21
CA THR A 128 -7.02 1.62 -20.70
C THR A 128 -7.65 2.67 -19.80
N GLY A 129 -7.32 2.71 -18.51
CA GLY A 129 -7.94 3.56 -17.50
C GLY A 129 -9.40 3.21 -17.16
N GLU A 130 -9.98 2.19 -17.77
CA GLU A 130 -11.40 1.86 -17.62
C GLU A 130 -11.80 1.51 -16.20
N ASN A 131 -10.87 0.89 -15.44
CA ASN A 131 -11.11 0.48 -14.07
C ASN A 131 -10.68 1.51 -13.03
N SER A 132 -10.24 2.69 -13.44
CA SER A 132 -9.73 3.74 -12.53
C SER A 132 -10.18 5.15 -12.87
N LYS A 133 -10.89 5.36 -13.99
CA LYS A 133 -11.29 6.70 -14.50
C LYS A 133 -12.12 7.52 -13.50
N ASN A 134 -12.95 6.85 -12.70
CA ASN A 134 -13.79 7.47 -11.68
C ASN A 134 -13.17 7.47 -10.29
N THR A 135 -11.85 7.26 -10.19
CA THR A 135 -11.15 7.19 -8.91
C THR A 135 -10.14 8.30 -8.76
N GLN A 136 -9.91 8.70 -7.51
CA GLN A 136 -8.79 9.54 -7.10
C GLN A 136 -8.02 8.87 -5.97
N LEU A 137 -6.78 9.34 -5.72
CA LEU A 137 -5.91 8.83 -4.66
C LEU A 137 -5.74 9.89 -3.59
N TYR A 138 -5.99 9.52 -2.35
CA TYR A 138 -5.63 10.29 -1.19
C TYR A 138 -4.41 9.67 -0.51
N TYR A 139 -3.38 10.48 -0.30
CA TYR A 139 -2.14 10.10 0.39
C TYR A 139 -2.19 10.57 1.83
N PHE A 140 -2.15 9.64 2.76
CA PHE A 140 -1.99 9.97 4.18
C PHE A 140 -0.65 10.67 4.44
N LYS A 141 -0.58 11.46 5.50
CA LYS A 141 0.58 12.32 5.81
C LYS A 141 1.00 12.17 7.28
N HIS A 142 2.10 12.82 7.64
CA HIS A 142 2.53 13.05 9.03
C HIS A 142 2.71 11.77 9.87
N GLN A 143 3.49 10.79 9.40
CA GLN A 143 3.76 9.54 10.13
C GLN A 143 2.49 8.75 10.50
N ASP A 144 1.43 8.96 9.76
CA ASP A 144 0.24 8.11 9.84
C ASP A 144 0.57 6.69 9.38
N PRO A 145 0.01 5.61 9.99
CA PRO A 145 0.18 4.26 9.47
C PRO A 145 -0.22 4.11 8.01
N GLY A 146 -1.18 4.91 7.54
CA GLY A 146 -1.58 4.98 6.13
C GLY A 146 -0.58 5.69 5.21
N ALA A 147 0.43 6.37 5.75
CA ALA A 147 1.54 6.94 4.97
C ALA A 147 2.68 5.93 4.74
N PHE A 148 2.50 4.67 5.13
CA PHE A 148 3.49 3.62 4.96
C PHE A 148 3.87 3.43 3.49
N VAL A 149 5.18 3.35 3.25
CA VAL A 149 5.78 3.06 1.94
C VAL A 149 6.46 1.70 2.00
N SER A 150 5.96 0.76 1.22
CA SER A 150 6.58 -0.55 1.04
C SER A 150 7.67 -0.48 -0.02
N ILE A 151 8.80 -1.16 0.22
CA ILE A 151 9.92 -1.23 -0.72
C ILE A 151 10.06 -2.65 -1.23
N SER A 152 10.01 -2.82 -2.55
CA SER A 152 10.47 -4.05 -3.20
C SER A 152 11.98 -4.03 -3.30
N GLY A 153 12.62 -5.12 -2.96
CA GLY A 153 14.07 -5.24 -3.01
C GLY A 153 14.54 -6.42 -3.85
N GLY A 154 15.77 -6.31 -4.33
CA GLY A 154 16.50 -7.37 -5.00
C GLY A 154 17.81 -7.67 -4.30
N GLY A 155 18.18 -8.95 -4.27
CA GLY A 155 19.44 -9.39 -3.70
C GLY A 155 19.96 -10.64 -4.39
N VAL A 156 21.26 -10.85 -4.32
CA VAL A 156 21.91 -12.04 -4.87
C VAL A 156 22.11 -13.07 -3.76
N LEU A 157 21.58 -14.28 -3.96
CA LEU A 157 21.76 -15.37 -2.98
C LEU A 157 23.23 -15.75 -2.83
N ALA A 158 23.66 -15.97 -1.60
CA ALA A 158 25.04 -16.42 -1.30
C ALA A 158 25.37 -17.76 -1.97
N SER A 159 24.38 -18.63 -2.13
CA SER A 159 24.49 -19.94 -2.79
C SER A 159 24.43 -19.89 -4.33
N SER A 160 24.17 -18.73 -4.94
CA SER A 160 24.08 -18.61 -6.39
C SER A 160 25.40 -19.00 -7.06
N LYS A 161 25.33 -19.84 -8.09
CA LYS A 161 26.45 -20.18 -8.97
C LYS A 161 26.68 -19.13 -10.08
N HIS A 162 25.77 -18.16 -10.22
CA HIS A 162 25.75 -17.13 -11.27
C HIS A 162 25.77 -15.72 -10.67
N LYS A 163 26.62 -15.50 -9.65
CA LYS A 163 26.64 -14.23 -8.88
C LYS A 163 26.95 -13.01 -9.75
N ALA A 164 27.89 -13.14 -10.69
CA ALA A 164 28.27 -12.02 -11.55
C ALA A 164 27.11 -11.60 -12.48
N GLN A 165 26.40 -12.57 -13.07
CA GLN A 165 25.25 -12.32 -13.93
C GLN A 165 24.09 -11.74 -13.11
N ALA A 166 23.83 -12.28 -11.91
CA ALA A 166 22.80 -11.78 -11.01
C ALA A 166 23.08 -10.35 -10.54
N GLN A 167 24.35 -10.03 -10.26
CA GLN A 167 24.74 -8.65 -9.92
C GLN A 167 24.62 -7.71 -11.11
N ALA A 168 24.94 -8.15 -12.31
CA ALA A 168 24.76 -7.36 -13.54
C ALA A 168 23.29 -7.08 -13.83
N PHE A 169 22.40 -8.04 -13.52
CA PHE A 169 20.94 -7.87 -13.68
C PHE A 169 20.34 -6.85 -12.70
N ILE A 170 20.90 -6.74 -11.48
CA ILE A 170 20.39 -5.81 -10.47
C ILE A 170 20.90 -4.37 -10.71
N LYS A 171 21.97 -4.18 -11.49
CA LYS A 171 22.47 -2.87 -11.91
C LYS A 171 21.51 -2.14 -12.82
#